data_f660b23f12250400f1691f35ff7dc7da
#
_entry.id   f660b23f12250400f1691f35ff7dc7da
#
_cell.length_a   1.000
_cell.length_b   1.000
_cell.length_c   1.000
_cell.angle_alpha   90.00
_cell.angle_beta   90.00
_cell.angle_gamma   90.00
#
_symmetry.space_group_name_H-M   'P 1'
#
loop_
_entity.id
_entity.type
_entity.pdbx_description
1 polymer ?
#
loop_
_entity_poly.entity_id
_entity_poly.type
_entity_poly.pdbx_seq_one_letter_code
_entity_poly.pdbx_strand_id
1 'polypeptide(L)'
;MNITLIGASGNVGSRILKELTDRGHHVTAIARHPEKIAKLPNVTATYGDASNKDALVSLLKGSDIVISALRFTGTDPRILIDAVKAAGVKRYLVVGGAGSLEVAPGVKLFNTPEFLEAYKPEATKGGAFLDLLREEKELDWTFLSPSAMFVPGERTGKFRLGGDQLLTSEKGSSISFEDYAVALADEIEKPKHRRQRFTAGY
;
A
#
# COMPACT_ATOMS: atom_id res chain seq x y z
N MET A 1 -16.21 5.48 -6.74
CA MET A 1 -14.97 5.83 -7.45
C MET A 1 -14.48 4.62 -8.23
N ASN A 2 -13.78 4.83 -9.32
CA ASN A 2 -13.11 3.79 -10.08
C ASN A 2 -11.66 3.67 -9.57
N ILE A 3 -11.36 2.57 -8.90
CA ILE A 3 -10.07 2.35 -8.26
C ILE A 3 -9.36 1.19 -8.95
N THR A 4 -8.10 1.36 -9.29
CA THR A 4 -7.27 0.24 -9.75
C THR A 4 -6.35 -0.22 -8.62
N LEU A 5 -6.43 -1.51 -8.28
CA LEU A 5 -5.62 -2.16 -7.25
C LEU A 5 -4.67 -3.16 -7.89
N ILE A 6 -3.39 -2.86 -7.85
CA ILE A 6 -2.30 -3.74 -8.32
C ILE A 6 -1.86 -4.62 -7.16
N GLY A 7 -1.81 -5.94 -7.37
CA GLY A 7 -1.51 -6.91 -6.33
C GLY A 7 -2.72 -7.38 -5.53
N ALA A 8 -3.91 -7.34 -6.14
CA ALA A 8 -5.19 -7.62 -5.51
C ALA A 8 -5.34 -9.07 -4.99
N SER A 9 -4.54 -10.03 -5.48
CA SER A 9 -4.55 -11.43 -5.01
C SER A 9 -3.64 -11.69 -3.81
N GLY A 10 -2.87 -10.69 -3.37
CA GLY A 10 -1.96 -10.80 -2.22
C GLY A 10 -2.71 -10.78 -0.87
N ASN A 11 -1.98 -11.08 0.22
CA ASN A 11 -2.56 -11.12 1.57
C ASN A 11 -3.22 -9.78 1.95
N VAL A 12 -2.53 -8.70 1.77
CA VAL A 12 -3.06 -7.35 2.08
C VAL A 12 -3.99 -6.86 0.98
N GLY A 13 -3.59 -7.07 -0.29
CA GLY A 13 -4.39 -6.64 -1.45
C GLY A 13 -5.80 -7.21 -1.45
N SER A 14 -5.97 -8.47 -1.04
CA SER A 14 -7.31 -9.10 -0.95
C SER A 14 -8.20 -8.46 0.13
N ARG A 15 -7.62 -8.00 1.25
CA ARG A 15 -8.36 -7.27 2.30
C ARG A 15 -8.74 -5.87 1.85
N ILE A 16 -7.82 -5.19 1.19
CA ILE A 16 -8.09 -3.88 0.57
C ILE A 16 -9.20 -4.00 -0.47
N LEU A 17 -9.12 -5.01 -1.34
CA LEU A 17 -10.16 -5.27 -2.34
C LEU A 17 -11.54 -5.44 -1.68
N LYS A 18 -11.62 -6.28 -0.65
CA LYS A 18 -12.88 -6.51 0.09
C LYS A 18 -13.40 -5.23 0.72
N GLU A 19 -12.56 -4.48 1.44
CA GLU A 19 -12.97 -3.24 2.12
C GLU A 19 -13.50 -2.20 1.11
N LEU A 20 -12.82 -2.03 -0.03
CA LEU A 20 -13.24 -1.09 -1.07
C LEU A 20 -14.58 -1.47 -1.70
N THR A 21 -14.79 -2.75 -1.95
CA THR A 21 -16.06 -3.23 -2.53
C THR A 21 -17.21 -3.18 -1.55
N ASP A 22 -16.97 -3.48 -0.27
CA ASP A 22 -17.97 -3.33 0.80
C ASP A 22 -18.42 -1.86 0.96
N ARG A 23 -17.54 -0.89 0.62
CA ARG A 23 -17.85 0.56 0.57
C ARG A 23 -18.46 1.01 -0.75
N GLY A 24 -18.74 0.11 -1.67
CA GLY A 24 -19.42 0.41 -2.94
C GLY A 24 -18.51 1.00 -4.03
N HIS A 25 -17.20 0.88 -3.92
CA HIS A 25 -16.28 1.30 -4.99
C HIS A 25 -16.24 0.27 -6.12
N HIS A 26 -15.97 0.72 -7.34
CA HIS A 26 -15.68 -0.14 -8.48
C HIS A 26 -14.16 -0.37 -8.54
N VAL A 27 -13.74 -1.62 -8.51
CA VAL A 27 -12.33 -1.97 -8.45
C VAL A 27 -11.88 -2.79 -9.65
N THR A 28 -10.95 -2.25 -10.42
CA THR A 28 -10.16 -3.04 -11.36
C THR A 28 -9.01 -3.68 -10.58
N ALA A 29 -9.13 -4.99 -10.39
CA ALA A 29 -8.20 -5.77 -9.57
C ALA A 29 -7.16 -6.44 -10.46
N ILE A 30 -5.90 -6.01 -10.39
CA ILE A 30 -4.80 -6.48 -11.23
C ILE A 30 -3.93 -7.47 -10.47
N ALA A 31 -3.70 -8.64 -11.07
CA ALA A 31 -2.76 -9.64 -10.59
C ALA A 31 -2.20 -10.47 -11.75
N ARG A 32 -1.05 -11.14 -11.53
CA ARG A 32 -0.49 -12.12 -12.47
C ARG A 32 -1.34 -13.40 -12.56
N HIS A 33 -2.14 -13.64 -11.55
CA HIS A 33 -3.06 -14.77 -11.42
C HIS A 33 -4.45 -14.24 -11.06
N PRO A 34 -5.22 -13.69 -12.04
CA PRO A 34 -6.52 -13.09 -11.77
C PRO A 34 -7.56 -14.12 -11.31
N GLU A 35 -7.37 -15.40 -11.62
CA GLU A 35 -8.20 -16.49 -11.11
C GLU A 35 -8.18 -16.66 -9.58
N LYS A 36 -7.15 -16.09 -8.91
CA LYS A 36 -7.02 -16.08 -7.44
C LYS A 36 -7.70 -14.88 -6.77
N ILE A 37 -8.20 -13.94 -7.57
CA ILE A 37 -8.94 -12.79 -7.06
C ILE A 37 -10.36 -13.23 -6.69
N ALA A 38 -10.81 -12.85 -5.50
CA ALA A 38 -12.16 -13.17 -5.05
C ALA A 38 -13.20 -12.55 -6.00
N LYS A 39 -14.22 -13.35 -6.34
CA LYS A 39 -15.37 -12.87 -7.12
C LYS A 39 -16.28 -12.06 -6.20
N LEU A 40 -16.18 -10.75 -6.28
CA LEU A 40 -16.95 -9.79 -5.49
C LEU A 40 -17.76 -8.87 -6.40
N PRO A 41 -18.87 -8.28 -5.92
CA PRO A 41 -19.59 -7.26 -6.65
C PRO A 41 -18.67 -6.07 -6.99
N ASN A 42 -18.89 -5.46 -8.15
CA ASN A 42 -18.13 -4.29 -8.62
C ASN A 42 -16.61 -4.51 -8.76
N VAL A 43 -16.17 -5.77 -8.93
CA VAL A 43 -14.78 -6.13 -9.20
C VAL A 43 -14.60 -6.62 -10.62
N THR A 44 -13.65 -6.03 -11.33
CA THR A 44 -13.16 -6.55 -12.61
C THR A 44 -11.75 -7.10 -12.39
N ALA A 45 -11.64 -8.43 -12.35
CA ALA A 45 -10.34 -9.09 -12.24
C ALA A 45 -9.63 -9.12 -13.59
N THR A 46 -8.38 -8.67 -13.62
CA THR A 46 -7.61 -8.50 -14.86
C THR A 46 -6.18 -9.00 -14.69
N TYR A 47 -5.66 -9.66 -15.71
CA TYR A 47 -4.24 -10.01 -15.77
C TYR A 47 -3.40 -8.75 -15.96
N GLY A 48 -2.32 -8.63 -15.19
CA GLY A 48 -1.31 -7.60 -15.38
C GLY A 48 -0.02 -7.94 -14.65
N ASP A 49 1.08 -7.57 -15.31
CA ASP A 49 2.44 -7.66 -14.75
C ASP A 49 2.98 -6.25 -14.52
N ALA A 50 3.28 -5.95 -13.27
CA ALA A 50 3.79 -4.63 -12.85
C ALA A 50 5.19 -4.31 -13.37
N SER A 51 5.90 -5.27 -13.95
CA SER A 51 7.18 -5.05 -14.64
C SER A 51 7.03 -4.56 -16.08
N ASN A 52 5.83 -4.69 -16.67
CA ASN A 52 5.52 -4.23 -18.02
C ASN A 52 4.82 -2.86 -17.97
N LYS A 53 5.60 -1.78 -18.09
CA LYS A 53 5.11 -0.41 -18.01
C LYS A 53 3.99 -0.10 -19.00
N ASP A 54 4.15 -0.43 -20.27
CA ASP A 54 3.19 -0.04 -21.34
C ASP A 54 1.85 -0.76 -21.17
N ALA A 55 1.89 -2.06 -20.83
CA ALA A 55 0.69 -2.81 -20.51
C ALA A 55 0.01 -2.23 -19.26
N LEU A 56 0.79 -1.89 -18.24
CA LEU A 56 0.27 -1.30 -17.01
C LEU A 56 -0.41 0.05 -17.27
N VAL A 57 0.22 0.94 -18.05
CA VAL A 57 -0.39 2.24 -18.43
C VAL A 57 -1.78 2.05 -19.02
N SER A 58 -1.94 1.07 -19.90
CA SER A 58 -3.24 0.80 -20.55
C SER A 58 -4.30 0.35 -19.55
N LEU A 59 -3.90 -0.44 -18.54
CA LEU A 59 -4.79 -0.94 -17.48
C LEU A 59 -5.17 0.13 -16.46
N LEU A 60 -4.34 1.16 -16.28
CA LEU A 60 -4.56 2.22 -15.31
C LEU A 60 -5.42 3.37 -15.84
N LYS A 61 -5.59 3.50 -17.16
CA LYS A 61 -6.36 4.59 -17.77
C LYS A 61 -7.81 4.60 -17.28
N GLY A 62 -8.30 5.81 -16.95
CA GLY A 62 -9.68 6.01 -16.49
C GLY A 62 -9.89 5.73 -15.00
N SER A 63 -8.83 5.39 -14.26
CA SER A 63 -8.90 5.26 -12.81
C SER A 63 -8.89 6.63 -12.14
N ASP A 64 -9.74 6.81 -11.12
CA ASP A 64 -9.66 7.97 -10.23
C ASP A 64 -8.44 7.85 -9.30
N ILE A 65 -8.15 6.61 -8.87
CA ILE A 65 -7.11 6.28 -7.89
C ILE A 65 -6.41 4.98 -8.30
N VAL A 66 -5.10 4.93 -8.11
CA VAL A 66 -4.31 3.70 -8.23
C VAL A 66 -3.72 3.34 -6.87
N ILE A 67 -3.78 2.06 -6.53
CA ILE A 67 -3.18 1.48 -5.32
C ILE A 67 -2.20 0.38 -5.75
N SER A 68 -1.01 0.36 -5.18
CA SER A 68 -0.09 -0.76 -5.31
C SER A 68 0.10 -1.49 -3.98
N ALA A 69 -0.17 -2.80 -3.98
CA ALA A 69 -0.01 -3.72 -2.86
C ALA A 69 0.95 -4.86 -3.28
N LEU A 70 2.17 -4.49 -3.63
CA LEU A 70 3.21 -5.36 -4.17
C LEU A 70 4.39 -5.49 -3.22
N ARG A 71 5.14 -6.59 -3.36
CA ARG A 71 6.43 -6.74 -2.67
C ARG A 71 7.46 -5.78 -3.28
N PHE A 72 8.21 -5.09 -2.43
CA PHE A 72 9.24 -4.15 -2.87
C PHE A 72 10.41 -4.85 -3.56
N THR A 73 10.74 -6.07 -3.16
CA THR A 73 11.81 -6.86 -3.77
C THR A 73 11.48 -7.36 -5.18
N GLY A 74 10.21 -7.45 -5.53
CA GLY A 74 9.72 -7.95 -6.82
C GLY A 74 9.27 -6.86 -7.80
N THR A 75 9.47 -5.57 -7.47
CA THR A 75 8.90 -4.47 -8.25
C THR A 75 9.88 -3.30 -8.32
N ASP A 76 10.01 -2.71 -9.52
CA ASP A 76 10.72 -1.44 -9.67
C ASP A 76 9.72 -0.28 -9.41
N PRO A 77 9.94 0.54 -8.36
CA PRO A 77 9.06 1.65 -8.03
C PRO A 77 8.96 2.71 -9.13
N ARG A 78 10.02 2.87 -9.94
CA ARG A 78 10.01 3.84 -11.05
C ARG A 78 9.02 3.43 -12.13
N ILE A 79 8.93 2.12 -12.44
CA ILE A 79 7.94 1.61 -13.41
C ILE A 79 6.52 1.95 -12.94
N LEU A 80 6.22 1.76 -11.65
CA LEU A 80 4.91 2.06 -11.09
C LEU A 80 4.59 3.57 -11.15
N ILE A 81 5.52 4.41 -10.65
CA ILE A 81 5.36 5.87 -10.65
C ILE A 81 5.15 6.37 -12.08
N ASP A 82 6.00 5.96 -13.01
CA ASP A 82 5.92 6.38 -14.41
C ASP A 82 4.64 5.89 -15.10
N ALA A 83 4.19 4.66 -14.80
CA ALA A 83 2.95 4.14 -15.37
C ALA A 83 1.73 4.91 -14.88
N VAL A 84 1.66 5.22 -13.59
CA VAL A 84 0.57 6.02 -13.01
C VAL A 84 0.54 7.42 -13.64
N LYS A 85 1.70 8.07 -13.79
CA LYS A 85 1.82 9.38 -14.45
C LYS A 85 1.39 9.31 -15.92
N ALA A 86 1.90 8.35 -16.67
CA ALA A 86 1.59 8.16 -18.08
C ALA A 86 0.12 7.82 -18.35
N ALA A 87 -0.55 7.17 -17.41
CA ALA A 87 -1.99 6.90 -17.45
C ALA A 87 -2.85 8.15 -17.15
N GLY A 88 -2.24 9.26 -16.72
CA GLY A 88 -2.93 10.49 -16.35
C GLY A 88 -3.61 10.46 -14.98
N VAL A 89 -3.33 9.44 -14.16
CA VAL A 89 -3.89 9.32 -12.80
C VAL A 89 -3.09 10.21 -11.85
N LYS A 90 -3.77 10.99 -11.03
CA LYS A 90 -3.13 11.91 -10.09
C LYS A 90 -2.96 11.32 -8.70
N ARG A 91 -3.91 10.53 -8.23
CA ARG A 91 -3.94 9.96 -6.87
C ARG A 91 -3.33 8.56 -6.85
N TYR A 92 -2.24 8.38 -6.10
CA TYR A 92 -1.50 7.13 -6.01
C TYR A 92 -1.26 6.76 -4.54
N LEU A 93 -1.72 5.58 -4.12
CA LEU A 93 -1.48 5.07 -2.77
C LEU A 93 -0.59 3.82 -2.83
N VAL A 94 0.36 3.76 -1.92
CA VAL A 94 1.29 2.64 -1.81
C VAL A 94 1.07 1.93 -0.48
N VAL A 95 0.83 0.63 -0.54
CA VAL A 95 0.91 -0.23 0.63
C VAL A 95 2.37 -0.30 1.06
N GLY A 96 2.67 0.40 2.13
CA GLY A 96 4.01 0.61 2.65
C GLY A 96 4.52 -0.54 3.52
N GLY A 97 5.70 -0.33 4.09
CA GLY A 97 6.31 -1.22 5.06
C GLY A 97 6.68 -0.49 6.35
N ALA A 98 6.86 -1.24 7.43
CA ALA A 98 7.25 -0.70 8.74
C ALA A 98 8.74 -0.39 8.85
N GLY A 99 9.58 -1.03 8.05
CA GLY A 99 11.04 -1.02 8.24
C GLY A 99 11.69 0.35 8.24
N SER A 100 11.14 1.33 7.52
CA SER A 100 11.65 2.70 7.48
C SER A 100 11.02 3.64 8.51
N LEU A 101 10.13 3.14 9.38
CA LEU A 101 9.60 3.90 10.52
C LEU A 101 10.71 4.13 11.56
N GLU A 102 10.68 5.26 12.22
CA GLU A 102 11.64 5.61 13.27
C GLU A 102 11.23 4.98 14.61
N VAL A 103 12.19 4.36 15.28
CA VAL A 103 12.06 3.83 16.65
C VAL A 103 12.71 4.76 17.68
N ALA A 104 13.57 5.65 17.22
CA ALA A 104 14.16 6.78 17.93
C ALA A 104 14.51 7.85 16.90
N PRO A 105 14.79 9.10 17.28
CA PRO A 105 15.13 10.17 16.33
C PRO A 105 16.26 9.76 15.38
N GLY A 106 15.95 9.68 14.08
CA GLY A 106 16.87 9.29 13.01
C GLY A 106 17.21 7.79 12.93
N VAL A 107 16.68 6.96 13.81
CA VAL A 107 16.95 5.51 13.83
C VAL A 107 15.77 4.76 13.23
N LYS A 108 15.94 4.22 12.02
CA LYS A 108 14.93 3.41 11.35
C LYS A 108 14.88 2.00 11.92
N LEU A 109 13.69 1.41 11.95
CA LEU A 109 13.45 0.05 12.48
C LEU A 109 14.39 -1.00 11.85
N PHE A 110 14.62 -0.96 10.53
CA PHE A 110 15.50 -1.93 9.86
C PHE A 110 17.00 -1.76 10.20
N ASN A 111 17.38 -0.69 10.90
CA ASN A 111 18.76 -0.46 11.37
C ASN A 111 18.96 -0.89 12.83
N THR A 112 17.92 -1.40 13.48
CA THR A 112 18.08 -1.90 14.86
C THR A 112 18.73 -3.29 14.87
N PRO A 113 19.48 -3.65 15.94
CA PRO A 113 20.10 -4.98 16.05
C PRO A 113 19.11 -6.14 16.05
N GLU A 114 17.87 -5.89 16.52
CA GLU A 114 16.81 -6.89 16.65
C GLU A 114 16.07 -7.13 15.34
N PHE A 115 16.31 -6.31 14.30
CA PHE A 115 15.63 -6.47 13.02
C PHE A 115 16.13 -7.73 12.30
N LEU A 116 15.20 -8.60 11.92
CA LEU A 116 15.54 -9.88 11.29
C LEU A 116 16.15 -9.68 9.89
N GLU A 117 17.35 -10.19 9.67
CA GLU A 117 18.06 -10.09 8.40
C GLU A 117 17.23 -10.58 7.19
N ALA A 118 16.39 -11.61 7.40
CA ALA A 118 15.53 -12.15 6.35
C ALA A 118 14.55 -11.11 5.76
N TYR A 119 14.14 -10.09 6.53
CA TYR A 119 13.23 -9.04 6.08
C TYR A 119 13.94 -7.77 5.61
N LYS A 120 15.26 -7.68 5.82
CA LYS A 120 16.03 -6.47 5.53
C LYS A 120 16.00 -6.05 4.05
N PRO A 121 16.11 -6.97 3.06
CA PRO A 121 15.99 -6.59 1.66
C PRO A 121 14.64 -5.95 1.30
N GLU A 122 13.55 -6.51 1.80
CA GLU A 122 12.19 -5.97 1.58
C GLU A 122 12.03 -4.60 2.26
N ALA A 123 12.45 -4.50 3.52
CA ALA A 123 12.34 -3.28 4.31
C ALA A 123 13.18 -2.12 3.72
N THR A 124 14.41 -2.41 3.28
CA THR A 124 15.30 -1.41 2.68
C THR A 124 14.76 -0.91 1.34
N LYS A 125 14.27 -1.81 0.48
CA LYS A 125 13.62 -1.41 -0.78
C LYS A 125 12.34 -0.62 -0.57
N GLY A 126 11.56 -0.96 0.46
CA GLY A 126 10.39 -0.17 0.84
C GLY A 126 10.75 1.24 1.29
N GLY A 127 11.83 1.39 2.05
CA GLY A 127 12.38 2.70 2.41
C GLY A 127 12.84 3.51 1.20
N ALA A 128 13.57 2.88 0.28
CA ALA A 128 14.01 3.53 -0.96
C ALA A 128 12.82 3.95 -1.85
N PHE A 129 11.75 3.16 -1.89
CA PHE A 129 10.54 3.55 -2.61
C PHE A 129 9.91 4.82 -1.99
N LEU A 130 9.82 4.88 -0.67
CA LEU A 130 9.33 6.08 0.02
C LEU A 130 10.19 7.31 -0.30
N ASP A 131 11.51 7.16 -0.34
CA ASP A 131 12.42 8.26 -0.66
C ASP A 131 12.21 8.76 -2.10
N LEU A 132 11.98 7.87 -3.06
CA LEU A 132 11.58 8.26 -4.43
C LEU A 132 10.25 9.02 -4.46
N LEU A 133 9.26 8.59 -3.69
CA LEU A 133 7.98 9.30 -3.61
C LEU A 133 8.14 10.69 -2.99
N ARG A 134 9.03 10.87 -2.03
CA ARG A 134 9.31 12.19 -1.43
C ARG A 134 9.88 13.20 -2.44
N GLU A 135 10.59 12.71 -3.47
CA GLU A 135 11.10 13.51 -4.59
C GLU A 135 10.02 13.77 -5.66
N GLU A 136 8.94 12.96 -5.69
CA GLU A 136 7.87 13.04 -6.69
C GLU A 136 6.96 14.25 -6.43
N LYS A 137 6.80 15.11 -7.46
CA LYS A 137 6.08 16.40 -7.35
C LYS A 137 4.77 16.44 -8.14
N GLU A 138 4.57 15.53 -9.08
CA GLU A 138 3.41 15.54 -9.98
C GLU A 138 2.25 14.69 -9.45
N LEU A 139 2.57 13.61 -8.71
CA LEU A 139 1.56 12.73 -8.13
C LEU A 139 1.11 13.23 -6.75
N ASP A 140 -0.14 13.06 -6.49
CA ASP A 140 -0.72 13.17 -5.16
C ASP A 140 -0.64 11.79 -4.48
N TRP A 141 0.56 11.48 -4.01
CA TRP A 141 0.87 10.18 -3.43
C TRP A 141 0.58 10.09 -1.93
N THR A 142 0.35 8.88 -1.46
CA THR A 142 0.33 8.53 -0.03
C THR A 142 1.00 7.18 0.17
N PHE A 143 1.83 7.07 1.21
CA PHE A 143 2.50 5.84 1.59
C PHE A 143 2.03 5.45 3.00
N LEU A 144 1.20 4.40 3.11
CA LEU A 144 0.72 3.92 4.40
C LEU A 144 1.64 2.82 4.94
N SER A 145 2.39 3.13 6.01
CA SER A 145 3.20 2.15 6.73
C SER A 145 2.36 1.40 7.76
N PRO A 146 2.40 0.06 7.79
CA PRO A 146 1.82 -0.69 8.89
C PRO A 146 2.69 -0.60 10.14
N SER A 147 2.17 -1.02 11.28
CA SER A 147 2.97 -1.38 12.46
C SER A 147 3.83 -2.62 12.20
N ALA A 148 4.81 -2.90 13.09
CA ALA A 148 5.83 -3.94 12.86
C ALA A 148 5.25 -5.35 12.65
N MET A 149 4.27 -5.74 13.48
CA MET A 149 3.53 -6.99 13.32
C MET A 149 2.31 -6.73 12.44
N PHE A 150 2.43 -7.11 11.17
CA PHE A 150 1.41 -6.93 10.14
C PHE A 150 0.90 -8.29 9.70
N VAL A 151 -0.25 -8.70 10.23
CA VAL A 151 -0.77 -10.08 10.15
C VAL A 151 -2.27 -10.10 9.91
N PRO A 152 -2.85 -11.23 9.46
CA PRO A 152 -4.31 -11.40 9.44
C PRO A 152 -4.91 -11.25 10.85
N GLY A 153 -6.09 -10.65 10.96
CA GLY A 153 -6.76 -10.47 12.24
C GLY A 153 -8.19 -9.99 12.10
N GLU A 154 -8.70 -9.31 13.10
CA GLU A 154 -10.06 -8.79 13.10
C GLU A 154 -10.12 -7.41 12.41
N ARG A 155 -11.26 -7.14 11.79
CA ARG A 155 -11.66 -5.79 11.34
C ARG A 155 -12.37 -5.08 12.50
N THR A 156 -11.62 -4.43 13.35
CA THR A 156 -12.17 -3.72 14.51
C THR A 156 -12.60 -2.30 14.21
N GLY A 157 -11.97 -1.65 13.23
CA GLY A 157 -12.12 -0.23 12.93
C GLY A 157 -11.56 0.68 14.03
N LYS A 158 -10.79 0.15 14.97
CA LYS A 158 -10.23 0.87 16.12
C LYS A 158 -8.71 0.76 16.11
N PHE A 159 -8.05 1.81 15.67
CA PHE A 159 -6.59 1.91 15.59
C PHE A 159 -6.16 3.36 15.70
N ARG A 160 -4.88 3.57 15.95
CA ARG A 160 -4.24 4.89 15.97
C ARG A 160 -3.61 5.19 14.60
N LEU A 161 -3.52 6.46 14.26
CA LEU A 161 -2.74 6.95 13.15
C LEU A 161 -1.54 7.72 13.67
N GLY A 162 -0.42 7.63 12.94
CA GLY A 162 0.82 8.34 13.23
C GLY A 162 1.52 8.79 11.96
N GLY A 163 2.67 9.41 12.11
CA GLY A 163 3.52 9.89 11.01
C GLY A 163 4.66 8.93 10.69
N ASP A 164 5.89 9.41 10.92
CA ASP A 164 7.13 8.68 10.61
C ASP A 164 7.60 7.74 11.74
N GLN A 165 7.01 7.82 12.93
CA GLN A 165 7.38 7.01 14.08
C GLN A 165 6.63 5.69 14.12
N LEU A 166 7.30 4.62 14.55
CA LEU A 166 6.68 3.33 14.79
C LEU A 166 5.69 3.46 15.95
N LEU A 167 4.43 3.10 15.72
CA LEU A 167 3.43 3.03 16.78
C LEU A 167 3.64 1.78 17.62
N THR A 168 3.70 1.98 18.94
CA THR A 168 3.86 0.92 19.93
C THR A 168 2.83 1.05 21.04
N SER A 169 2.52 -0.05 21.71
CA SER A 169 1.73 -0.14 22.93
C SER A 169 2.39 -1.12 23.90
N GLU A 170 1.82 -1.33 25.07
CA GLU A 170 2.28 -2.36 26.02
C GLU A 170 2.28 -3.77 25.41
N LYS A 171 1.47 -4.00 24.37
CA LYS A 171 1.38 -5.27 23.64
C LYS A 171 2.32 -5.36 22.44
N GLY A 172 3.18 -4.36 22.23
CA GLY A 172 4.08 -4.25 21.09
C GLY A 172 3.54 -3.36 19.98
N SER A 173 4.01 -3.58 18.76
CA SER A 173 3.64 -2.82 17.57
C SER A 173 2.92 -3.73 16.57
N SER A 174 1.62 -3.58 16.38
CA SER A 174 0.83 -4.44 15.51
C SER A 174 -0.34 -3.74 14.85
N ILE A 175 -0.78 -4.29 13.72
CA ILE A 175 -2.05 -3.99 13.05
C ILE A 175 -2.50 -5.19 12.23
N SER A 176 -3.80 -5.46 12.17
CA SER A 176 -4.36 -6.47 11.28
C SER A 176 -4.36 -5.99 9.83
N PHE A 177 -4.31 -6.92 8.87
CA PHE A 177 -4.50 -6.59 7.45
C PHE A 177 -5.87 -5.94 7.22
N GLU A 178 -6.86 -6.36 7.98
CA GLU A 178 -8.24 -5.89 7.92
C GLU A 178 -8.36 -4.43 8.37
N ASP A 179 -7.80 -4.06 9.52
CA ASP A 179 -7.81 -2.66 9.99
C ASP A 179 -6.89 -1.76 9.17
N TYR A 180 -5.79 -2.29 8.66
CA TYR A 180 -4.97 -1.57 7.69
C TYR A 180 -5.75 -1.22 6.42
N ALA A 181 -6.57 -2.16 5.91
CA ALA A 181 -7.43 -1.90 4.76
C ALA A 181 -8.48 -0.82 5.06
N VAL A 182 -9.03 -0.79 6.28
CA VAL A 182 -9.91 0.30 6.75
C VAL A 182 -9.17 1.63 6.72
N ALA A 183 -7.96 1.71 7.29
CA ALA A 183 -7.17 2.95 7.31
C ALA A 183 -6.86 3.47 5.91
N LEU A 184 -6.56 2.57 4.96
CA LEU A 184 -6.31 2.94 3.57
C LEU A 184 -7.58 3.43 2.86
N ALA A 185 -8.71 2.76 3.07
CA ALA A 185 -9.99 3.16 2.50
C ALA A 185 -10.48 4.50 3.08
N ASP A 186 -10.27 4.75 4.37
CA ASP A 186 -10.57 6.04 5.00
C ASP A 186 -9.75 7.18 4.37
N GLU A 187 -8.46 6.94 4.08
CA GLU A 187 -7.59 7.92 3.42
C GLU A 187 -8.01 8.16 1.95
N ILE A 188 -8.56 7.16 1.28
CA ILE A 188 -9.11 7.28 -0.07
C ILE A 188 -10.35 8.19 -0.07
N GLU A 189 -11.28 7.96 0.84
CA GLU A 189 -12.55 8.69 0.92
C GLU A 189 -12.40 10.09 1.52
N LYS A 190 -11.48 10.24 2.48
CA LYS A 190 -11.22 11.50 3.19
C LYS A 190 -9.73 11.76 3.29
N PRO A 191 -9.08 12.18 2.18
CA PRO A 191 -7.64 12.35 2.13
C PRO A 191 -7.12 13.37 3.14
N LYS A 192 -6.19 12.94 4.00
CA LYS A 192 -5.51 13.79 5.00
C LYS A 192 -3.99 13.77 4.85
N HIS A 193 -3.45 12.77 4.15
CA HIS A 193 -2.02 12.49 4.06
C HIS A 193 -1.53 12.56 2.62
N ARG A 194 -1.77 13.69 1.95
CA ARG A 194 -1.32 13.94 0.58
C ARG A 194 0.17 14.26 0.54
N ARG A 195 0.91 13.58 -0.35
CA ARG A 195 2.37 13.69 -0.53
C ARG A 195 3.14 13.44 0.77
N GLN A 196 2.68 12.47 1.53
CA GLN A 196 3.36 12.08 2.77
C GLN A 196 3.13 10.62 3.12
N ARG A 197 3.97 10.13 4.01
CA ARG A 197 3.75 8.88 4.71
C ARG A 197 2.89 9.14 5.95
N PHE A 198 2.05 8.17 6.27
CA PHE A 198 1.48 8.01 7.59
C PHE A 198 1.53 6.54 8.01
N THR A 199 1.26 6.25 9.26
CA THR A 199 1.25 4.89 9.80
C THR A 199 -0.04 4.60 10.56
N ALA A 200 -0.40 3.31 10.63
CA ALA A 200 -1.55 2.82 11.39
C ALA A 200 -1.11 1.67 12.31
N GLY A 201 -1.67 1.63 13.52
CA GLY A 201 -1.35 0.60 14.52
C GLY A 201 -2.24 0.65 15.76
N TYR A 202 -2.15 -0.38 16.59
CA TYR A 202 -2.85 -0.50 17.86
C TYR A 202 -2.10 0.17 19.01
#